data_12ab73b370e5f1e518b19ebfa55a7e62
#
_entry.id   12ab73b370e5f1e518b19ebfa55a7e62
#
_cell.length_a   1.000
_cell.length_b   1.000
_cell.length_c   1.000
_cell.angle_alpha   90.00
_cell.angle_beta   90.00
_cell.angle_gamma   90.00
#
_symmetry.space_group_name_H-M   'P 1'
#
loop_
_entity.id
_entity.type
_entity.pdbx_description
1 polymer ?
#
loop_
_entity_poly.entity_id
_entity_poly.type
_entity_poly.pdbx_seq_one_letter_code
_entity_poly.pdbx_strand_id
1 'polypeptide(L)'
;MSGALSHIRVLDLSRVLAGPWCGQILGDLGAEVIKVERPGSGDDTRYWGPPYIKDAEGNDSREAAYFQSANRNKQSLTLDFTQPEGQRLVRELVAQCDVLLENFKVGGLAAYGLDYESLKAINPRLIYCSITGFGQTGPYAKRAGYDFMIQGLGGLMSLTGRPEGEEGAGPMKVGVALTDILTGLYATVGVLAALNQREQSGIGQHIDVALLDVQVACLANQAMNYLTTGVSPKRLGNAHPNIVPYQDFPSADGNFILAVGNDGQFRKFCEVAGIANLADDPRFVTNQARVARRAELIPLLRQATVFKTTAQWIESLEKAGVPCGPINDLQQVFADPQVQARGLRLDLPNALGSSTPQVASPLRLSVTPVAYRSAPPLLGQHTDSLLQRLLGMSEAQIAELREAGVL
;
A
#
# COMPACT_ATOMS: atom_id res chain seq x y z
N MET A 1 -25.60 7.48 -5.25
CA MET A 1 -25.04 8.56 -4.40
C MET A 1 -23.67 8.91 -4.94
N SER A 2 -23.33 10.19 -5.02
CA SER A 2 -22.00 10.62 -5.45
C SER A 2 -20.96 10.27 -4.36
N GLY A 3 -19.78 9.78 -4.73
CA GLY A 3 -18.70 9.52 -3.78
C GLY A 3 -18.18 10.81 -3.12
N ALA A 4 -17.46 10.67 -2.01
CA ALA A 4 -16.96 11.82 -1.23
C ALA A 4 -16.09 12.79 -2.07
N LEU A 5 -15.38 12.28 -3.06
CA LEU A 5 -14.52 13.06 -3.97
C LEU A 5 -15.06 13.16 -5.40
N SER A 6 -16.37 13.00 -5.61
CA SER A 6 -16.98 13.01 -6.96
C SER A 6 -16.82 14.33 -7.72
N HIS A 7 -16.45 15.41 -7.04
CA HIS A 7 -16.17 16.73 -7.59
C HIS A 7 -14.67 16.95 -7.89
N ILE A 8 -13.81 15.96 -7.62
CA ILE A 8 -12.35 16.05 -7.76
C ILE A 8 -11.90 15.30 -8.99
N ARG A 9 -11.03 15.92 -9.78
CA ARG A 9 -10.33 15.31 -10.91
C ARG A 9 -8.85 15.20 -10.64
N VAL A 10 -8.29 14.01 -10.84
CA VAL A 10 -6.89 13.66 -10.61
C VAL A 10 -6.22 13.33 -11.94
N LEU A 11 -5.12 14.01 -12.25
CA LEU A 11 -4.21 13.64 -13.32
C LEU A 11 -3.08 12.79 -12.74
N ASP A 12 -3.05 11.51 -13.05
CA ASP A 12 -2.10 10.54 -12.52
C ASP A 12 -1.01 10.24 -13.55
N LEU A 13 0.13 10.91 -13.44
CA LEU A 13 1.33 10.68 -14.25
C LEU A 13 2.23 9.60 -13.64
N SER A 14 1.88 9.07 -12.45
CA SER A 14 2.71 8.15 -11.70
C SER A 14 2.69 6.73 -12.29
N ARG A 15 3.73 5.96 -11.99
CA ARG A 15 3.93 4.59 -12.44
C ARG A 15 4.25 3.67 -11.27
N VAL A 16 4.22 2.39 -11.52
CA VAL A 16 4.57 1.29 -10.62
C VAL A 16 3.53 1.09 -9.52
N LEU A 17 3.76 1.53 -8.27
CA LEU A 17 2.85 1.17 -7.18
C LEU A 17 2.46 2.34 -6.27
N ALA A 18 3.39 3.07 -5.67
CA ALA A 18 3.07 4.07 -4.64
C ALA A 18 2.09 5.16 -5.11
N GLY A 19 2.38 5.80 -6.25
CA GLY A 19 1.48 6.79 -6.85
C GLY A 19 0.17 6.17 -7.37
N PRO A 20 0.23 5.09 -8.16
CA PRO A 20 -0.98 4.38 -8.60
C PRO A 20 -1.88 3.92 -7.45
N TRP A 21 -1.31 3.51 -6.31
CA TRP A 21 -2.07 3.15 -5.10
C TRP A 21 -2.84 4.35 -4.53
N CYS A 22 -2.19 5.52 -4.45
CA CYS A 22 -2.85 6.77 -4.09
C CYS A 22 -4.00 7.10 -5.07
N GLY A 23 -3.73 7.08 -6.38
CA GLY A 23 -4.72 7.34 -7.42
C GLY A 23 -5.92 6.39 -7.33
N GLN A 24 -5.70 5.08 -7.06
CA GLN A 24 -6.78 4.12 -6.87
C GLN A 24 -7.64 4.44 -5.65
N ILE A 25 -7.04 4.81 -4.51
CA ILE A 25 -7.80 5.17 -3.30
C ILE A 25 -8.66 6.41 -3.57
N LEU A 26 -8.11 7.44 -4.23
CA LEU A 26 -8.89 8.62 -4.61
C LEU A 26 -10.04 8.26 -5.56
N GLY A 27 -9.79 7.35 -6.51
CA GLY A 27 -10.82 6.80 -7.41
C GLY A 27 -11.92 6.04 -6.66
N ASP A 28 -11.57 5.20 -5.69
CA ASP A 28 -12.52 4.47 -4.84
C ASP A 28 -13.40 5.42 -4.02
N LEU A 29 -12.85 6.55 -3.59
CA LEU A 29 -13.57 7.62 -2.89
C LEU A 29 -14.42 8.49 -3.81
N GLY A 30 -14.40 8.26 -5.12
CA GLY A 30 -15.28 8.92 -6.09
C GLY A 30 -14.60 9.86 -7.07
N ALA A 31 -13.31 10.18 -6.91
CA ALA A 31 -12.61 11.07 -7.82
C ALA A 31 -12.58 10.51 -9.25
N GLU A 32 -12.60 11.40 -10.24
CA GLU A 32 -12.27 11.07 -11.62
C GLU A 32 -10.74 10.99 -11.76
N VAL A 33 -10.18 9.82 -12.05
CA VAL A 33 -8.73 9.63 -12.14
C VAL A 33 -8.34 9.32 -13.58
N ILE A 34 -7.54 10.21 -14.18
CA ILE A 34 -7.00 10.09 -15.53
C ILE A 34 -5.54 9.68 -15.42
N LYS A 35 -5.25 8.42 -15.74
CA LYS A 35 -3.89 7.91 -15.77
C LYS A 35 -3.28 8.17 -17.15
N VAL A 36 -2.24 9.01 -17.18
CA VAL A 36 -1.47 9.28 -18.39
C VAL A 36 -0.37 8.24 -18.52
N GLU A 37 -0.34 7.59 -19.66
CA GLU A 37 0.58 6.50 -19.95
C GLU A 37 1.32 6.74 -21.27
N ARG A 38 2.54 6.23 -21.38
CA ARG A 38 3.31 6.32 -22.62
C ARG A 38 2.66 5.50 -23.72
N PRO A 39 2.51 6.03 -24.95
CA PRO A 39 2.00 5.28 -26.08
C PRO A 39 2.76 3.97 -26.32
N GLY A 40 2.06 2.91 -26.65
CA GLY A 40 2.58 1.58 -26.97
C GLY A 40 3.12 0.77 -25.80
N SER A 41 3.65 1.40 -24.76
CA SER A 41 4.26 0.68 -23.60
C SER A 41 3.47 0.81 -22.31
N GLY A 42 2.90 1.97 -22.02
CA GLY A 42 2.16 2.21 -20.78
C GLY A 42 3.02 2.19 -19.51
N ASP A 43 2.40 1.84 -18.40
CA ASP A 43 3.05 1.60 -17.11
C ASP A 43 3.86 0.30 -17.15
N ASP A 44 5.08 0.32 -16.60
CA ASP A 44 5.99 -0.84 -16.56
C ASP A 44 5.32 -2.08 -15.95
N THR A 45 4.41 -1.89 -14.99
CA THR A 45 3.69 -2.98 -14.31
C THR A 45 2.73 -3.76 -15.21
N ARG A 46 2.37 -3.25 -16.39
CA ARG A 46 1.60 -4.01 -17.39
C ARG A 46 2.34 -5.25 -17.88
N TYR A 47 3.69 -5.24 -17.80
CA TYR A 47 4.56 -6.33 -18.25
C TYR A 47 5.11 -7.18 -17.10
N TRP A 48 4.77 -6.86 -15.84
CA TRP A 48 5.28 -7.60 -14.68
C TRP A 48 4.41 -8.83 -14.38
N GLY A 49 4.31 -9.69 -15.34
CA GLY A 49 3.67 -11.01 -15.26
C GLY A 49 4.65 -12.15 -15.61
N PRO A 50 4.26 -13.41 -15.49
CA PRO A 50 2.95 -13.89 -15.04
C PRO A 50 2.67 -13.60 -13.55
N PRO A 51 1.39 -13.69 -13.08
CA PRO A 51 0.20 -14.08 -13.85
C PRO A 51 -0.43 -12.94 -14.64
N TYR A 52 -1.24 -13.30 -15.64
CA TYR A 52 -2.01 -12.38 -16.48
C TYR A 52 -3.52 -12.59 -16.30
N ILE A 53 -4.30 -11.53 -16.55
CA ILE A 53 -5.76 -11.64 -16.59
C ILE A 53 -6.17 -12.46 -17.81
N LYS A 54 -7.19 -13.30 -17.66
CA LYS A 54 -7.76 -14.09 -18.75
C LYS A 54 -8.75 -13.24 -19.56
N ASP A 55 -8.78 -13.49 -20.87
CA ASP A 55 -9.82 -12.97 -21.76
C ASP A 55 -11.13 -13.79 -21.65
N ALA A 56 -12.12 -13.47 -22.47
CA ALA A 56 -13.41 -14.17 -22.48
C ALA A 56 -13.29 -15.66 -22.87
N GLU A 57 -12.30 -16.01 -23.67
CA GLU A 57 -12.00 -17.37 -24.12
C GLU A 57 -11.14 -18.16 -23.12
N GLY A 58 -10.68 -17.51 -22.03
CA GLY A 58 -9.86 -18.12 -21.00
C GLY A 58 -8.34 -18.14 -21.30
N ASN A 59 -7.89 -17.44 -22.35
CA ASN A 59 -6.49 -17.32 -22.69
C ASN A 59 -5.82 -16.21 -21.83
N ASP A 60 -4.51 -16.31 -21.66
CA ASP A 60 -3.75 -15.24 -21.04
C ASP A 60 -3.74 -13.98 -21.93
N SER A 61 -4.19 -12.87 -21.39
CA SER A 61 -4.03 -11.56 -22.00
C SER A 61 -2.61 -11.03 -21.82
N ARG A 62 -2.37 -9.76 -22.21
CA ARG A 62 -1.12 -9.04 -21.88
C ARG A 62 -1.25 -8.19 -20.62
N GLU A 63 -2.37 -8.27 -19.90
CA GLU A 63 -2.65 -7.47 -18.71
C GLU A 63 -2.15 -8.19 -17.44
N ALA A 64 -0.98 -7.81 -16.95
CA ALA A 64 -0.38 -8.43 -15.77
C ALA A 64 -1.18 -8.12 -14.50
N ALA A 65 -1.32 -9.11 -13.62
CA ALA A 65 -2.02 -8.98 -12.34
C ALA A 65 -1.42 -7.87 -11.46
N TYR A 66 -0.14 -7.55 -11.61
CA TYR A 66 0.50 -6.45 -10.88
C TYR A 66 -0.17 -5.10 -11.21
N PHE A 67 -0.32 -4.77 -12.49
CA PHE A 67 -1.02 -3.55 -12.92
C PHE A 67 -2.47 -3.51 -12.39
N GLN A 68 -3.13 -4.66 -12.38
CA GLN A 68 -4.52 -4.77 -11.93
C GLN A 68 -4.68 -4.44 -10.44
N SER A 69 -3.65 -4.60 -9.62
CA SER A 69 -3.73 -4.40 -8.18
C SER A 69 -3.90 -2.94 -7.74
N ALA A 70 -3.54 -1.95 -8.60
CA ALA A 70 -3.45 -0.54 -8.23
C ALA A 70 -4.14 0.44 -9.20
N ASN A 71 -4.95 -0.05 -10.15
CA ASN A 71 -5.44 0.81 -11.24
C ASN A 71 -6.95 0.75 -11.51
N ARG A 72 -7.78 0.15 -10.63
CA ARG A 72 -9.24 0.22 -10.78
C ARG A 72 -9.76 1.66 -10.63
N ASN A 73 -10.92 1.93 -11.18
CA ASN A 73 -11.56 3.25 -11.17
C ASN A 73 -10.77 4.35 -11.89
N LYS A 74 -9.79 3.98 -12.75
CA LYS A 74 -9.02 4.93 -13.56
C LYS A 74 -9.42 4.88 -15.02
N GLN A 75 -9.19 5.98 -15.72
CA GLN A 75 -9.29 6.10 -17.17
C GLN A 75 -7.88 6.20 -17.75
N SER A 76 -7.51 5.34 -18.69
CA SER A 76 -6.19 5.37 -19.36
C SER A 76 -6.20 6.30 -20.56
N LEU A 77 -5.30 7.25 -20.58
CA LEU A 77 -4.97 8.17 -21.64
C LEU A 77 -3.53 7.94 -22.09
N THR A 78 -3.30 7.51 -23.31
CA THR A 78 -1.95 7.47 -23.88
C THR A 78 -1.52 8.87 -24.31
N LEU A 79 -0.31 9.30 -23.89
CA LEU A 79 0.22 10.60 -24.24
C LEU A 79 1.74 10.65 -24.04
N ASP A 80 2.50 11.02 -25.08
CA ASP A 80 3.94 11.24 -24.99
C ASP A 80 4.26 12.73 -24.66
N PHE A 81 4.35 13.06 -23.39
CA PHE A 81 4.73 14.41 -22.96
C PHE A 81 6.25 14.72 -23.07
N THR A 82 7.05 13.83 -23.64
CA THR A 82 8.41 14.20 -24.05
C THR A 82 8.39 15.07 -25.30
N GLN A 83 7.29 15.03 -26.06
CA GLN A 83 7.06 15.88 -27.24
C GLN A 83 6.36 17.19 -26.88
N PRO A 84 6.65 18.31 -27.58
CA PRO A 84 6.06 19.61 -27.28
C PRO A 84 4.52 19.61 -27.27
N GLU A 85 3.92 18.89 -28.20
CA GLU A 85 2.47 18.80 -28.31
C GLU A 85 1.85 18.00 -27.13
N GLY A 86 2.51 16.91 -26.70
CA GLY A 86 2.11 16.20 -25.50
C GLY A 86 2.21 17.06 -24.24
N GLN A 87 3.25 17.89 -24.12
CA GLN A 87 3.37 18.85 -23.01
C GLN A 87 2.22 19.87 -23.01
N ARG A 88 1.83 20.36 -24.19
CA ARG A 88 0.70 21.28 -24.34
C ARG A 88 -0.58 20.63 -23.82
N LEU A 89 -0.86 19.42 -24.25
CA LEU A 89 -2.06 18.67 -23.82
C LEU A 89 -2.08 18.40 -22.32
N VAL A 90 -0.93 18.05 -21.69
CA VAL A 90 -0.87 17.89 -20.24
C VAL A 90 -1.21 19.21 -19.53
N ARG A 91 -0.67 20.36 -19.98
CA ARG A 91 -0.97 21.67 -19.40
C ARG A 91 -2.46 22.04 -19.51
N GLU A 92 -3.09 21.74 -20.64
CA GLU A 92 -4.53 21.97 -20.84
C GLU A 92 -5.39 21.06 -19.94
N LEU A 93 -4.99 19.81 -19.73
CA LEU A 93 -5.64 18.91 -18.77
C LEU A 93 -5.48 19.41 -17.34
N VAL A 94 -4.28 19.86 -16.95
CA VAL A 94 -3.99 20.41 -15.62
C VAL A 94 -4.85 21.61 -15.28
N ALA A 95 -5.17 22.45 -16.27
CA ALA A 95 -6.08 23.60 -16.07
C ALA A 95 -7.48 23.17 -15.58
N GLN A 96 -7.87 21.93 -15.81
CA GLN A 96 -9.14 21.35 -15.42
C GLN A 96 -9.05 20.28 -14.30
N CYS A 97 -7.86 20.06 -13.74
CA CYS A 97 -7.62 19.07 -12.70
C CYS A 97 -7.41 19.72 -11.33
N ASP A 98 -7.80 18.99 -10.30
CA ASP A 98 -7.62 19.41 -8.90
C ASP A 98 -6.30 18.93 -8.32
N VAL A 99 -5.87 17.74 -8.72
CA VAL A 99 -4.71 17.02 -8.20
C VAL A 99 -3.86 16.50 -9.35
N LEU A 100 -2.55 16.61 -9.24
CA LEU A 100 -1.59 15.91 -10.07
C LEU A 100 -0.74 14.99 -9.20
N LEU A 101 -0.60 13.72 -9.60
CA LEU A 101 0.28 12.73 -8.97
C LEU A 101 1.43 12.42 -9.92
N GLU A 102 2.67 12.43 -9.43
CA GLU A 102 3.83 12.03 -10.21
C GLU A 102 4.89 11.32 -9.35
N ASN A 103 5.73 10.49 -9.96
CA ASN A 103 6.85 9.84 -9.29
C ASN A 103 8.10 9.75 -10.17
N PHE A 104 8.37 10.83 -10.90
CA PHE A 104 9.57 10.97 -11.71
C PHE A 104 10.78 11.38 -10.85
N LYS A 105 11.97 11.28 -11.44
CA LYS A 105 13.19 11.80 -10.78
C LYS A 105 13.07 13.30 -10.52
N VAL A 106 13.56 13.74 -9.38
CA VAL A 106 13.58 15.16 -9.00
C VAL A 106 14.13 16.02 -10.15
N GLY A 107 13.35 17.02 -10.55
CA GLY A 107 13.66 17.92 -11.67
C GLY A 107 13.37 17.34 -13.06
N GLY A 108 12.97 16.08 -13.17
CA GLY A 108 12.71 15.44 -14.47
C GLY A 108 11.58 16.08 -15.26
N LEU A 109 10.51 16.48 -14.60
CA LEU A 109 9.36 17.14 -15.24
C LEU A 109 9.60 18.63 -15.53
N ALA A 110 10.59 19.27 -14.87
CA ALA A 110 10.92 20.66 -15.13
C ALA A 110 11.44 20.88 -16.56
N ALA A 111 12.14 19.90 -17.13
CA ALA A 111 12.59 19.95 -18.52
C ALA A 111 11.44 20.06 -19.55
N TYR A 112 10.23 19.65 -19.13
CA TYR A 112 9.02 19.66 -19.95
C TYR A 112 8.04 20.80 -19.57
N GLY A 113 8.39 21.63 -18.55
CA GLY A 113 7.49 22.64 -17.98
C GLY A 113 6.26 22.02 -17.32
N LEU A 114 6.43 20.85 -16.71
CA LEU A 114 5.39 20.07 -16.03
C LEU A 114 5.67 19.89 -14.53
N ASP A 115 6.64 20.64 -13.99
CA ASP A 115 6.91 20.75 -12.56
C ASP A 115 5.90 21.67 -11.86
N TYR A 116 5.88 21.63 -10.52
CA TYR A 116 4.92 22.40 -9.74
C TYR A 116 4.97 23.90 -10.03
N GLU A 117 6.17 24.50 -10.11
CA GLU A 117 6.31 25.93 -10.33
C GLU A 117 5.73 26.38 -11.68
N SER A 118 5.92 25.57 -12.73
CA SER A 118 5.36 25.82 -14.05
C SER A 118 3.83 25.64 -14.08
N LEU A 119 3.32 24.59 -13.43
CA LEU A 119 1.89 24.25 -13.50
C LEU A 119 1.04 25.11 -12.55
N LYS A 120 1.55 25.56 -11.42
CA LYS A 120 0.81 26.47 -10.53
C LYS A 120 0.52 27.82 -11.17
N ALA A 121 1.31 28.24 -12.14
CA ALA A 121 1.06 29.46 -12.91
C ALA A 121 -0.18 29.31 -13.82
N ILE A 122 -0.48 28.08 -14.26
CA ILE A 122 -1.65 27.72 -15.07
C ILE A 122 -2.87 27.49 -14.16
N ASN A 123 -2.67 26.74 -13.07
CA ASN A 123 -3.71 26.42 -12.11
C ASN A 123 -3.22 26.67 -10.68
N PRO A 124 -3.44 27.86 -10.11
CA PRO A 124 -3.04 28.18 -8.73
C PRO A 124 -3.73 27.34 -7.66
N ARG A 125 -4.81 26.63 -8.01
CA ARG A 125 -5.54 25.71 -7.10
C ARG A 125 -5.02 24.27 -7.16
N LEU A 126 -4.06 23.99 -8.04
CA LEU A 126 -3.53 22.64 -8.23
C LEU A 126 -2.83 22.13 -6.97
N ILE A 127 -3.22 20.93 -6.55
CA ILE A 127 -2.49 20.13 -5.56
C ILE A 127 -1.55 19.21 -6.34
N TYR A 128 -0.25 19.43 -6.18
CA TYR A 128 0.79 18.70 -6.89
C TYR A 128 1.50 17.76 -5.92
N CYS A 129 1.40 16.46 -6.10
CA CYS A 129 2.01 15.47 -5.22
C CYS A 129 3.15 14.74 -5.92
N SER A 130 4.37 14.99 -5.47
CA SER A 130 5.59 14.30 -5.90
C SER A 130 5.90 13.15 -4.96
N ILE A 131 6.03 11.94 -5.50
CA ILE A 131 6.40 10.74 -4.75
C ILE A 131 7.78 10.30 -5.22
N THR A 132 8.79 10.36 -4.35
CA THR A 132 10.18 10.06 -4.71
C THR A 132 10.82 9.10 -3.72
N GLY A 133 12.00 8.58 -4.03
CA GLY A 133 12.73 7.71 -3.11
C GLY A 133 13.23 8.44 -1.86
N PHE A 134 13.65 9.72 -2.00
CA PHE A 134 14.42 10.42 -0.97
C PHE A 134 13.99 11.89 -0.75
N GLY A 135 12.87 12.34 -1.32
CA GLY A 135 12.40 13.72 -1.22
C GLY A 135 13.04 14.66 -2.26
N GLN A 136 12.50 15.87 -2.32
CA GLN A 136 12.93 16.91 -3.27
C GLN A 136 14.26 17.55 -2.89
N THR A 137 14.73 17.38 -1.65
CA THR A 137 15.91 18.03 -1.10
C THR A 137 16.85 17.01 -0.44
N GLY A 138 18.03 17.47 -0.03
CA GLY A 138 19.00 16.65 0.68
C GLY A 138 19.98 15.89 -0.23
N PRO A 139 20.95 15.15 0.36
CA PRO A 139 22.07 14.57 -0.39
C PRO A 139 21.67 13.46 -1.34
N TYR A 140 20.49 12.83 -1.14
CA TYR A 140 20.00 11.71 -1.95
C TYR A 140 18.88 12.10 -2.93
N ALA A 141 18.47 13.35 -3.01
CA ALA A 141 17.33 13.80 -3.82
C ALA A 141 17.37 13.30 -5.28
N LYS A 142 18.56 13.23 -5.89
CA LYS A 142 18.73 12.78 -7.28
C LYS A 142 18.83 11.26 -7.46
N ARG A 143 18.83 10.48 -6.37
CA ARG A 143 18.91 9.02 -6.43
C ARG A 143 17.55 8.42 -6.78
N ALA A 144 17.56 7.36 -7.57
CA ALA A 144 16.38 6.52 -7.74
C ALA A 144 16.10 5.73 -6.44
N GLY A 145 14.82 5.59 -6.08
CA GLY A 145 14.35 4.81 -4.95
C GLY A 145 13.33 3.77 -5.42
N TYR A 146 13.49 2.54 -4.92
CA TYR A 146 12.53 1.46 -5.08
C TYR A 146 12.26 0.83 -3.71
N ASP A 147 11.06 0.31 -3.51
CA ASP A 147 10.60 -0.28 -2.24
C ASP A 147 11.66 -1.14 -1.54
N PHE A 148 12.19 -2.15 -2.24
CA PHE A 148 13.14 -3.10 -1.65
C PHE A 148 14.43 -2.41 -1.14
N MET A 149 14.95 -1.48 -1.93
CA MET A 149 16.14 -0.71 -1.53
C MET A 149 15.83 0.18 -0.31
N ILE A 150 14.65 0.77 -0.25
CA ILE A 150 14.24 1.63 0.87
C ILE A 150 13.93 0.79 2.13
N GLN A 151 13.35 -0.40 2.02
CA GLN A 151 13.24 -1.32 3.16
C GLN A 151 14.61 -1.62 3.79
N GLY A 152 15.65 -1.76 2.95
CA GLY A 152 17.03 -1.92 3.41
C GLY A 152 17.60 -0.66 4.07
N LEU A 153 17.59 0.47 3.35
CA LEU A 153 18.15 1.74 3.81
C LEU A 153 17.37 2.33 5.01
N GLY A 154 16.06 2.20 5.01
CA GLY A 154 15.16 2.73 6.03
C GLY A 154 15.03 1.85 7.28
N GLY A 155 15.87 0.81 7.44
CA GLY A 155 16.00 0.04 8.67
C GLY A 155 15.00 -1.12 8.84
N LEU A 156 13.94 -1.24 8.02
CA LEU A 156 12.93 -2.29 8.19
C LEU A 156 13.54 -3.69 8.10
N MET A 157 14.44 -3.93 7.14
CA MET A 157 15.08 -5.23 6.98
C MET A 157 16.00 -5.60 8.16
N SER A 158 16.54 -4.62 8.88
CA SER A 158 17.34 -4.89 10.08
C SER A 158 16.52 -5.45 11.24
N LEU A 159 15.19 -5.23 11.21
CA LEU A 159 14.23 -5.68 12.22
C LEU A 159 13.49 -6.97 11.81
N THR A 160 13.42 -7.24 10.51
CA THR A 160 12.65 -8.34 9.93
C THR A 160 13.58 -9.50 9.56
N GLY A 161 13.21 -10.71 9.99
CA GLY A 161 13.97 -11.92 9.72
C GLY A 161 14.26 -12.72 11.00
N ARG A 162 14.89 -13.89 10.85
CA ARG A 162 15.24 -14.75 11.97
C ARG A 162 16.34 -14.15 12.84
N PRO A 163 16.31 -14.42 14.16
CA PRO A 163 17.37 -14.01 15.09
C PRO A 163 18.75 -14.52 14.66
N GLU A 164 19.79 -13.80 15.07
CA GLU A 164 21.16 -14.26 14.86
C GLU A 164 21.43 -15.55 15.66
N GLY A 165 22.13 -16.48 15.02
CA GLY A 165 22.43 -17.80 15.59
C GLY A 165 21.40 -18.88 15.25
N GLU A 166 20.27 -18.54 14.64
CA GLU A 166 19.32 -19.51 14.12
C GLU A 166 19.63 -19.86 12.65
N GLU A 167 19.21 -21.06 12.23
CA GLU A 167 19.35 -21.47 10.81
C GLU A 167 18.50 -20.52 9.92
N GLY A 168 19.10 -20.00 8.86
CA GLY A 168 18.49 -19.01 7.98
C GLY A 168 18.41 -17.60 8.57
N ALA A 169 19.22 -17.28 9.60
CA ALA A 169 19.32 -15.93 10.15
C ALA A 169 19.77 -14.92 9.08
N GLY A 170 19.21 -13.73 9.15
CA GLY A 170 19.57 -12.62 8.26
C GLY A 170 18.46 -11.59 8.09
N PRO A 171 18.80 -10.40 7.55
CA PRO A 171 17.81 -9.40 7.18
C PRO A 171 16.88 -9.89 6.08
N MET A 172 15.57 -9.70 6.24
CA MET A 172 14.58 -10.08 5.23
C MET A 172 13.68 -8.89 4.91
N LYS A 173 13.32 -8.74 3.63
CA LYS A 173 12.25 -7.79 3.27
C LYS A 173 10.89 -8.37 3.62
N VAL A 174 9.90 -7.48 3.80
CA VAL A 174 8.50 -7.90 3.85
C VAL A 174 8.07 -8.43 2.47
N GLY A 175 7.21 -9.44 2.43
CA GLY A 175 6.81 -10.14 1.20
C GLY A 175 6.07 -9.27 0.18
N VAL A 176 5.41 -8.19 0.63
CA VAL A 176 4.79 -7.17 -0.21
C VAL A 176 5.68 -5.92 -0.30
N ALA A 177 5.46 -5.07 -1.31
CA ALA A 177 6.12 -3.76 -1.43
C ALA A 177 5.50 -2.78 -0.40
N LEU A 178 5.79 -3.02 0.88
CA LEU A 178 5.11 -2.36 2.00
C LEU A 178 5.40 -0.86 2.04
N THR A 179 6.63 -0.45 1.73
CA THR A 179 7.02 0.96 1.71
C THR A 179 6.25 1.73 0.63
N ASP A 180 6.09 1.16 -0.56
CA ASP A 180 5.28 1.76 -1.63
C ASP A 180 3.81 1.93 -1.20
N ILE A 181 3.21 0.90 -0.61
CA ILE A 181 1.81 0.94 -0.15
C ILE A 181 1.63 2.01 0.92
N LEU A 182 2.51 2.06 1.92
CA LEU A 182 2.47 3.08 2.99
C LEU A 182 2.69 4.48 2.41
N THR A 183 3.59 4.64 1.43
CA THR A 183 3.83 5.91 0.75
C THR A 183 2.58 6.36 -0.02
N GLY A 184 1.91 5.46 -0.72
CA GLY A 184 0.63 5.76 -1.37
C GLY A 184 -0.47 6.19 -0.39
N LEU A 185 -0.51 5.59 0.81
CA LEU A 185 -1.42 6.01 1.89
C LEU A 185 -1.06 7.40 2.41
N TYR A 186 0.21 7.69 2.71
CA TYR A 186 0.63 9.03 3.14
C TYR A 186 0.41 10.08 2.05
N ALA A 187 0.64 9.75 0.78
CA ALA A 187 0.30 10.62 -0.34
C ALA A 187 -1.21 10.93 -0.37
N THR A 188 -2.05 9.92 -0.17
CA THR A 188 -3.51 10.12 -0.07
C THR A 188 -3.88 11.03 1.09
N VAL A 189 -3.31 10.84 2.28
CA VAL A 189 -3.53 11.71 3.45
C VAL A 189 -3.08 13.13 3.14
N GLY A 190 -1.91 13.32 2.54
CA GLY A 190 -1.40 14.63 2.12
C GLY A 190 -2.33 15.33 1.13
N VAL A 191 -2.81 14.61 0.10
CA VAL A 191 -3.76 15.13 -0.88
C VAL A 191 -5.07 15.56 -0.21
N LEU A 192 -5.65 14.72 0.66
CA LEU A 192 -6.89 15.06 1.37
C LEU A 192 -6.73 16.26 2.30
N ALA A 193 -5.60 16.36 3.01
CA ALA A 193 -5.27 17.52 3.84
C ALA A 193 -5.13 18.81 2.99
N ALA A 194 -4.46 18.72 1.84
CA ALA A 194 -4.28 19.83 0.92
C ALA A 194 -5.60 20.27 0.27
N LEU A 195 -6.48 19.32 -0.08
CA LEU A 195 -7.83 19.61 -0.56
C LEU A 195 -8.63 20.37 0.51
N ASN A 196 -8.62 19.90 1.76
CA ASN A 196 -9.29 20.58 2.86
C ASN A 196 -8.75 22.00 3.10
N GLN A 197 -7.43 22.18 3.04
CA GLN A 197 -6.80 23.52 3.16
C GLN A 197 -7.19 24.43 1.99
N ARG A 198 -7.24 23.89 0.77
CA ARG A 198 -7.63 24.62 -0.44
C ARG A 198 -9.04 25.18 -0.36
N GLU A 199 -9.98 24.45 0.26
CA GLU A 199 -11.35 24.96 0.45
C GLU A 199 -11.40 26.25 1.30
N GLN A 200 -10.43 26.43 2.20
CA GLN A 200 -10.31 27.63 3.04
C GLN A 200 -9.49 28.74 2.38
N SER A 201 -8.37 28.39 1.73
CA SER A 201 -7.42 29.37 1.19
C SER A 201 -7.66 29.75 -0.26
N GLY A 202 -8.35 28.91 -1.02
CA GLY A 202 -8.47 29.03 -2.48
C GLY A 202 -7.21 28.64 -3.25
N ILE A 203 -6.12 28.23 -2.56
CA ILE A 203 -4.79 28.00 -3.16
C ILE A 203 -4.40 26.53 -2.99
N GLY A 204 -3.85 25.92 -4.05
CA GLY A 204 -3.22 24.60 -4.02
C GLY A 204 -1.82 24.64 -3.43
N GLN A 205 -1.16 23.49 -3.37
CA GLN A 205 0.20 23.37 -2.83
C GLN A 205 0.96 22.17 -3.39
N HIS A 206 2.28 22.20 -3.22
CA HIS A 206 3.15 21.05 -3.49
C HIS A 206 3.24 20.15 -2.26
N ILE A 207 3.14 18.85 -2.50
CA ILE A 207 3.30 17.79 -1.48
C ILE A 207 4.52 16.98 -1.89
N ASP A 208 5.56 16.98 -1.05
CA ASP A 208 6.75 16.15 -1.20
C ASP A 208 6.62 14.92 -0.29
N VAL A 209 6.52 13.74 -0.89
CA VAL A 209 6.42 12.46 -0.15
C VAL A 209 7.57 11.56 -0.56
N ALA A 210 8.46 11.26 0.40
CA ALA A 210 9.60 10.39 0.17
C ALA A 210 9.37 8.99 0.75
N LEU A 211 9.70 7.95 -0.02
CA LEU A 211 9.64 6.57 0.45
C LEU A 211 10.48 6.35 1.72
N LEU A 212 11.68 6.96 1.77
CA LEU A 212 12.56 6.84 2.93
C LEU A 212 11.94 7.47 4.20
N ASP A 213 11.36 8.67 4.08
CA ASP A 213 10.74 9.36 5.20
C ASP A 213 9.56 8.57 5.76
N VAL A 214 8.71 8.04 4.86
CA VAL A 214 7.59 7.18 5.22
C VAL A 214 8.08 5.90 5.89
N GLN A 215 9.12 5.24 5.33
CA GLN A 215 9.67 4.04 5.94
C GLN A 215 10.20 4.30 7.34
N VAL A 216 10.94 5.38 7.56
CA VAL A 216 11.48 5.75 8.88
C VAL A 216 10.35 6.08 9.86
N ALA A 217 9.34 6.84 9.44
CA ALA A 217 8.17 7.14 10.27
C ALA A 217 7.42 5.87 10.69
N CYS A 218 7.35 4.86 9.82
CA CYS A 218 6.68 3.59 10.09
C CYS A 218 7.47 2.60 10.95
N LEU A 219 8.69 2.90 11.38
CA LEU A 219 9.41 2.08 12.35
C LEU A 219 8.83 2.18 13.77
N ALA A 220 8.02 3.17 14.06
CA ALA A 220 7.19 3.33 15.26
C ALA A 220 7.95 3.05 16.58
N ASN A 221 7.50 2.05 17.36
CA ASN A 221 8.09 1.68 18.64
C ASN A 221 9.56 1.21 18.54
N GLN A 222 9.97 0.61 17.44
CA GLN A 222 11.36 0.17 17.23
C GLN A 222 12.30 1.38 17.08
N ALA A 223 11.89 2.40 16.33
CA ALA A 223 12.62 3.66 16.27
C ALA A 223 12.72 4.32 17.66
N MET A 224 11.61 4.35 18.43
CA MET A 224 11.60 4.91 19.78
C MET A 224 12.47 4.10 20.75
N ASN A 225 12.51 2.77 20.64
CA ASN A 225 13.43 1.95 21.43
C ASN A 225 14.89 2.37 21.18
N TYR A 226 15.28 2.56 19.91
CA TYR A 226 16.62 3.03 19.57
C TYR A 226 16.89 4.45 20.05
N LEU A 227 16.01 5.40 19.76
CA LEU A 227 16.20 6.81 20.12
C LEU A 227 16.27 7.03 21.64
N THR A 228 15.57 6.19 22.43
CA THR A 228 15.57 6.27 23.89
C THR A 228 16.82 5.65 24.52
N THR A 229 17.35 4.57 23.93
CA THR A 229 18.43 3.79 24.54
C THR A 229 19.79 3.94 23.86
N GLY A 230 19.82 4.42 22.60
CA GLY A 230 21.01 4.39 21.75
C GLY A 230 21.42 2.99 21.28
N VAL A 231 20.63 1.94 21.64
CA VAL A 231 20.93 0.55 21.28
C VAL A 231 20.07 0.11 20.10
N SER A 232 20.72 -0.28 19.01
CA SER A 232 19.99 -0.76 17.81
C SER A 232 19.24 -2.06 18.12
N PRO A 233 17.92 -2.12 17.87
CA PRO A 233 17.14 -3.33 18.04
C PRO A 233 17.66 -4.48 17.17
N LYS A 234 17.58 -5.70 17.69
CA LYS A 234 17.94 -6.93 16.95
C LYS A 234 16.69 -7.57 16.35
N ARG A 235 16.89 -8.41 15.35
CA ARG A 235 15.82 -9.28 14.84
C ARG A 235 15.39 -10.27 15.91
N LEU A 236 14.09 -10.40 16.09
CA LEU A 236 13.46 -11.29 17.07
C LEU A 236 12.53 -12.33 16.40
N GLY A 237 12.64 -12.52 15.09
CA GLY A 237 11.66 -13.32 14.34
C GLY A 237 10.27 -12.71 14.46
N ASN A 238 9.31 -13.53 14.89
CA ASN A 238 7.92 -13.08 15.12
C ASN A 238 7.70 -12.50 16.52
N ALA A 239 8.73 -12.46 17.40
CA ALA A 239 8.53 -12.03 18.77
C ALA A 239 8.49 -10.51 18.91
N HIS A 240 7.52 -10.02 19.70
CA HIS A 240 7.40 -8.59 20.01
C HIS A 240 8.53 -8.13 20.96
N PRO A 241 9.19 -6.99 20.72
CA PRO A 241 10.32 -6.55 21.56
C PRO A 241 9.93 -6.22 23.00
N ASN A 242 8.77 -5.64 23.23
CA ASN A 242 8.35 -5.04 24.51
C ASN A 242 7.23 -5.81 25.22
N ILE A 243 6.70 -6.88 24.64
CA ILE A 243 5.58 -7.66 25.20
C ILE A 243 5.89 -9.16 25.11
N VAL A 244 5.66 -9.92 26.21
CA VAL A 244 5.94 -11.36 26.28
C VAL A 244 4.86 -12.06 27.10
N PRO A 245 4.29 -13.22 26.58
CA PRO A 245 4.46 -13.78 25.24
C PRO A 245 3.63 -13.04 24.18
N TYR A 246 4.24 -12.71 23.05
CA TYR A 246 3.59 -12.14 21.88
C TYR A 246 4.38 -12.58 20.64
N GLN A 247 4.04 -13.75 20.11
CA GLN A 247 4.72 -14.39 18.97
C GLN A 247 3.96 -15.64 18.51
N ASP A 248 4.50 -16.37 17.54
CA ASP A 248 4.05 -17.69 17.19
C ASP A 248 4.53 -18.77 18.17
N PHE A 249 3.67 -19.79 18.36
CA PHE A 249 3.97 -20.96 19.17
C PHE A 249 3.63 -22.24 18.41
N PRO A 250 4.41 -23.33 18.60
CA PRO A 250 4.08 -24.62 18.03
C PRO A 250 2.79 -25.18 18.66
N SER A 251 1.99 -25.85 17.84
CA SER A 251 0.85 -26.66 18.25
C SER A 251 1.12 -28.12 17.87
N ALA A 252 0.17 -29.01 18.12
CA ALA A 252 0.31 -30.41 17.73
C ALA A 252 0.32 -30.63 16.21
N ASP A 253 -0.20 -29.69 15.43
CA ASP A 253 -0.39 -29.80 13.98
C ASP A 253 0.16 -28.60 13.17
N GLY A 254 0.92 -27.71 13.81
CA GLY A 254 1.49 -26.55 13.14
C GLY A 254 1.93 -25.46 14.09
N ASN A 255 1.51 -24.22 13.82
CA ASN A 255 1.79 -23.06 14.65
C ASN A 255 0.56 -22.16 14.74
N PHE A 256 0.43 -21.45 15.85
CA PHE A 256 -0.57 -20.41 16.06
C PHE A 256 0.05 -19.15 16.66
N ILE A 257 -0.58 -18.01 16.46
CA ILE A 257 -0.18 -16.73 17.06
C ILE A 257 -0.82 -16.61 18.43
N LEU A 258 0.00 -16.26 19.42
CA LEU A 258 -0.44 -15.91 20.78
C LEU A 258 -0.05 -14.45 21.05
N ALA A 259 -1.02 -13.60 21.39
CA ALA A 259 -0.82 -12.16 21.58
C ALA A 259 -1.31 -11.76 23.01
N VAL A 260 -0.49 -12.02 24.01
CA VAL A 260 -0.78 -11.65 25.41
C VAL A 260 -0.40 -10.18 25.63
N GLY A 261 -1.39 -9.29 25.71
CA GLY A 261 -1.17 -7.85 25.86
C GLY A 261 -1.03 -7.33 27.30
N ASN A 262 -1.40 -8.15 28.32
CA ASN A 262 -1.33 -7.76 29.72
C ASN A 262 -1.21 -8.97 30.68
N ASP A 263 -0.95 -8.70 31.96
CA ASP A 263 -0.70 -9.74 32.98
C ASP A 263 -1.96 -10.60 33.24
N GLY A 264 -3.16 -10.04 33.14
CA GLY A 264 -4.41 -10.80 33.27
C GLY A 264 -4.61 -11.81 32.13
N GLN A 265 -4.25 -11.44 30.89
CA GLN A 265 -4.27 -12.38 29.75
C GLN A 265 -3.19 -13.46 29.88
N PHE A 266 -2.03 -13.11 30.46
CA PHE A 266 -0.98 -14.09 30.74
C PHE A 266 -1.48 -15.16 31.71
N ARG A 267 -2.14 -14.77 32.82
CA ARG A 267 -2.74 -15.69 33.77
C ARG A 267 -3.76 -16.63 33.11
N LYS A 268 -4.68 -16.06 32.33
CA LYS A 268 -5.68 -16.85 31.60
C LYS A 268 -5.05 -17.83 30.60
N PHE A 269 -4.01 -17.39 29.89
CA PHE A 269 -3.26 -18.29 29.01
C PHE A 269 -2.64 -19.46 29.80
N CYS A 270 -1.99 -19.17 30.93
CA CYS A 270 -1.39 -20.20 31.79
C CYS A 270 -2.43 -21.21 32.31
N GLU A 271 -3.63 -20.74 32.67
CA GLU A 271 -4.75 -21.60 33.09
C GLU A 271 -5.20 -22.53 31.95
N VAL A 272 -5.43 -21.99 30.74
CA VAL A 272 -5.81 -22.77 29.53
C VAL A 272 -4.73 -23.75 29.12
N ALA A 273 -3.47 -23.39 29.34
CA ALA A 273 -2.31 -24.23 29.02
C ALA A 273 -1.97 -25.27 30.09
N GLY A 274 -2.65 -25.28 31.25
CA GLY A 274 -2.37 -26.20 32.36
C GLY A 274 -1.06 -25.90 33.10
N ILE A 275 -0.58 -24.68 33.04
CA ILE A 275 0.67 -24.22 33.65
C ILE A 275 0.42 -22.99 34.56
N ALA A 276 -0.69 -22.99 35.28
CA ALA A 276 -1.15 -21.86 36.10
C ALA A 276 -0.08 -21.35 37.11
N ASN A 277 0.79 -22.24 37.59
CA ASN A 277 1.91 -21.89 38.47
C ASN A 277 2.88 -20.87 37.89
N LEU A 278 3.02 -20.78 36.57
CA LEU A 278 3.89 -19.78 35.93
C LEU A 278 3.31 -18.36 36.06
N ALA A 279 1.99 -18.22 36.20
CA ALA A 279 1.34 -16.92 36.37
C ALA A 279 1.63 -16.29 37.75
N ASP A 280 1.91 -17.09 38.74
CA ASP A 280 2.23 -16.67 40.11
C ASP A 280 3.74 -16.67 40.39
N ASP A 281 4.56 -17.13 39.47
CA ASP A 281 6.01 -17.11 39.60
C ASP A 281 6.54 -15.65 39.58
N PRO A 282 7.27 -15.21 40.61
CA PRO A 282 7.82 -13.85 40.66
C PRO A 282 8.70 -13.46 39.47
N ARG A 283 9.23 -14.47 38.78
CA ARG A 283 10.04 -14.26 37.54
C ARG A 283 9.20 -13.81 36.38
N PHE A 284 7.86 -14.12 36.34
CA PHE A 284 6.99 -13.96 35.16
C PHE A 284 5.69 -13.21 35.44
N VAL A 285 5.42 -12.80 36.69
CA VAL A 285 4.14 -12.20 37.10
C VAL A 285 3.83 -10.88 36.41
N THR A 286 4.83 -10.10 35.99
CA THR A 286 4.64 -8.86 35.23
C THR A 286 5.23 -8.92 33.83
N ASN A 287 4.69 -8.13 32.89
CA ASN A 287 5.25 -8.05 31.55
C ASN A 287 6.73 -7.65 31.57
N GLN A 288 7.12 -6.69 32.41
CA GLN A 288 8.53 -6.28 32.54
C GLN A 288 9.43 -7.45 32.95
N ALA A 289 8.98 -8.27 33.91
CA ALA A 289 9.72 -9.45 34.38
C ALA A 289 9.81 -10.49 33.24
N ARG A 290 8.74 -10.72 32.48
CA ARG A 290 8.72 -11.65 31.34
C ARG A 290 9.63 -11.19 30.20
N VAL A 291 9.63 -9.91 29.88
CA VAL A 291 10.53 -9.33 28.86
C VAL A 291 11.99 -9.57 29.25
N ALA A 292 12.34 -9.30 30.49
CA ALA A 292 13.71 -9.48 31.02
C ALA A 292 14.15 -10.96 31.02
N ARG A 293 13.20 -11.90 31.16
CA ARG A 293 13.44 -13.35 31.23
C ARG A 293 12.83 -14.12 30.07
N ARG A 294 12.72 -13.50 28.93
CA ARG A 294 12.18 -14.11 27.71
C ARG A 294 12.83 -15.46 27.39
N ALA A 295 14.17 -15.52 27.50
CA ALA A 295 14.93 -16.73 27.22
C ALA A 295 14.61 -17.91 28.15
N GLU A 296 14.14 -17.65 29.39
CA GLU A 296 13.69 -18.67 30.32
C GLU A 296 12.23 -19.07 30.06
N LEU A 297 11.35 -18.08 29.85
CA LEU A 297 9.92 -18.32 29.77
C LEU A 297 9.48 -19.00 28.45
N ILE A 298 9.97 -18.51 27.30
CA ILE A 298 9.49 -18.99 25.99
C ILE A 298 9.66 -20.51 25.80
N PRO A 299 10.79 -21.13 26.14
CA PRO A 299 10.91 -22.60 26.06
C PRO A 299 9.88 -23.34 26.91
N LEU A 300 9.54 -22.85 28.11
CA LEU A 300 8.52 -23.47 28.97
C LEU A 300 7.13 -23.41 28.31
N LEU A 301 6.79 -22.25 27.72
CA LEU A 301 5.53 -22.09 27.02
C LEU A 301 5.46 -22.98 25.76
N ARG A 302 6.54 -23.06 24.99
CA ARG A 302 6.62 -23.94 23.82
C ARG A 302 6.40 -25.40 24.16
N GLN A 303 6.90 -25.87 25.29
CA GLN A 303 6.66 -27.23 25.77
C GLN A 303 5.19 -27.47 26.13
N ALA A 304 4.48 -26.47 26.63
CA ALA A 304 3.07 -26.58 26.98
C ALA A 304 2.13 -26.52 25.76
N THR A 305 2.56 -25.85 24.67
CA THR A 305 1.66 -25.58 23.55
C THR A 305 1.53 -26.73 22.55
N VAL A 306 2.43 -27.72 22.54
CA VAL A 306 2.43 -28.83 21.57
C VAL A 306 1.34 -29.91 21.80
N PHE A 307 0.58 -29.84 22.90
CA PHE A 307 -0.39 -30.86 23.28
C PHE A 307 -1.80 -30.65 22.70
N LYS A 308 -2.09 -29.51 22.10
CA LYS A 308 -3.38 -29.22 21.44
C LYS A 308 -3.14 -28.82 19.98
N THR A 309 -4.13 -29.09 19.13
CA THR A 309 -4.11 -28.60 17.75
C THR A 309 -4.29 -27.08 17.70
N THR A 310 -3.92 -26.46 16.60
CA THR A 310 -4.14 -25.03 16.34
C THR A 310 -5.60 -24.63 16.57
N ALA A 311 -6.54 -25.38 16.03
CA ALA A 311 -7.98 -25.13 16.21
C ALA A 311 -8.40 -25.19 17.69
N GLN A 312 -7.93 -26.20 18.44
CA GLN A 312 -8.22 -26.34 19.88
C GLN A 312 -7.63 -25.19 20.71
N TRP A 313 -6.44 -24.71 20.36
CA TRP A 313 -5.86 -23.55 21.00
C TRP A 313 -6.68 -22.28 20.76
N ILE A 314 -7.05 -22.01 19.52
CA ILE A 314 -7.83 -20.83 19.15
C ILE A 314 -9.17 -20.84 19.90
N GLU A 315 -9.93 -21.95 19.83
CA GLU A 315 -11.21 -22.07 20.51
C GLU A 315 -11.11 -21.84 22.03
N SER A 316 -10.10 -22.44 22.67
CA SER A 316 -9.92 -22.36 24.13
C SER A 316 -9.51 -20.95 24.57
N LEU A 317 -8.61 -20.30 23.82
CA LEU A 317 -8.07 -18.99 24.15
C LEU A 317 -9.08 -17.86 23.85
N GLU A 318 -9.86 -17.98 22.76
CA GLU A 318 -10.96 -17.05 22.47
C GLU A 318 -12.01 -17.06 23.57
N LYS A 319 -12.43 -18.25 24.04
CA LYS A 319 -13.33 -18.38 25.19
C LYS A 319 -12.79 -17.74 26.47
N ALA A 320 -11.48 -17.79 26.66
CA ALA A 320 -10.82 -17.16 27.80
C ALA A 320 -10.58 -15.63 27.59
N GLY A 321 -10.84 -15.10 26.40
CA GLY A 321 -10.57 -13.69 26.04
C GLY A 321 -9.08 -13.37 25.92
N VAL A 322 -8.28 -14.34 25.45
CA VAL A 322 -6.86 -14.18 25.11
C VAL A 322 -6.71 -14.11 23.60
N PRO A 323 -6.21 -12.99 23.03
CA PRO A 323 -6.04 -12.86 21.59
C PRO A 323 -5.08 -13.90 21.01
N CYS A 324 -5.54 -14.60 19.99
CA CYS A 324 -4.80 -15.64 19.27
C CYS A 324 -5.33 -15.75 17.85
N GLY A 325 -4.64 -16.52 17.00
CA GLY A 325 -5.12 -16.76 15.64
C GLY A 325 -4.22 -17.72 14.85
N PRO A 326 -4.71 -18.20 13.70
CA PRO A 326 -3.92 -19.02 12.79
C PRO A 326 -2.93 -18.16 12.00
N ILE A 327 -1.98 -18.83 11.33
CA ILE A 327 -1.14 -18.22 10.29
C ILE A 327 -1.69 -18.73 8.96
N ASN A 328 -2.51 -17.90 8.31
CA ASN A 328 -3.20 -18.25 7.08
C ASN A 328 -2.36 -17.98 5.84
N ASP A 329 -2.44 -18.85 4.84
CA ASP A 329 -2.08 -18.56 3.47
C ASP A 329 -3.18 -17.73 2.76
N LEU A 330 -2.92 -17.28 1.52
CA LEU A 330 -3.89 -16.46 0.78
C LEU A 330 -5.18 -17.21 0.43
N GLN A 331 -5.14 -18.52 0.23
CA GLN A 331 -6.34 -19.33 -0.01
C GLN A 331 -7.22 -19.34 1.25
N GLN A 332 -6.61 -19.54 2.41
CA GLN A 332 -7.29 -19.51 3.70
C GLN A 332 -7.82 -18.11 4.04
N VAL A 333 -7.05 -17.04 3.74
CA VAL A 333 -7.52 -15.65 3.91
C VAL A 333 -8.80 -15.39 3.13
N PHE A 334 -8.87 -15.75 1.84
CA PHE A 334 -10.08 -15.51 1.03
C PHE A 334 -11.22 -16.50 1.30
N ALA A 335 -10.96 -17.61 2.00
CA ALA A 335 -11.96 -18.52 2.52
C ALA A 335 -12.46 -18.15 3.94
N ASP A 336 -11.80 -17.21 4.62
CA ASP A 336 -12.14 -16.80 5.98
C ASP A 336 -13.54 -16.16 6.04
N PRO A 337 -14.41 -16.60 6.97
CA PRO A 337 -15.79 -16.10 7.09
C PRO A 337 -15.87 -14.58 7.29
N GLN A 338 -14.95 -13.96 8.03
CA GLN A 338 -14.93 -12.52 8.25
C GLN A 338 -14.52 -11.77 6.98
N VAL A 339 -13.55 -12.28 6.23
CA VAL A 339 -13.11 -11.72 4.95
C VAL A 339 -14.25 -11.77 3.93
N GLN A 340 -14.98 -12.91 3.87
CA GLN A 340 -16.15 -13.07 3.01
C GLN A 340 -17.31 -12.16 3.43
N ALA A 341 -17.67 -12.12 4.72
CA ALA A 341 -18.73 -11.28 5.24
C ALA A 341 -18.46 -9.77 5.01
N ARG A 342 -17.20 -9.38 4.99
CA ARG A 342 -16.80 -8.01 4.67
C ARG A 342 -16.67 -7.75 3.16
N GLY A 343 -16.90 -8.74 2.30
CA GLY A 343 -16.84 -8.60 0.85
C GLY A 343 -15.48 -8.07 0.37
N LEU A 344 -14.38 -8.62 0.90
CA LEU A 344 -13.04 -8.15 0.56
C LEU A 344 -12.53 -8.66 -0.79
N ARG A 345 -13.23 -9.63 -1.42
CA ARG A 345 -13.01 -10.03 -2.80
C ARG A 345 -14.11 -9.45 -3.69
N LEU A 346 -13.70 -8.89 -4.83
CA LEU A 346 -14.58 -8.37 -5.89
C LEU A 346 -14.18 -9.01 -7.21
N ASP A 347 -15.15 -9.11 -8.14
CA ASP A 347 -14.90 -9.48 -9.53
C ASP A 347 -15.53 -8.39 -10.40
N LEU A 348 -14.70 -7.56 -11.05
CA LEU A 348 -15.17 -6.42 -11.85
C LEU A 348 -15.16 -6.75 -13.34
N PRO A 349 -16.27 -6.55 -14.08
CA PRO A 349 -16.27 -6.70 -15.53
C PRO A 349 -15.17 -5.84 -16.17
N ASN A 350 -14.43 -6.43 -17.11
CA ASN A 350 -13.33 -5.77 -17.80
C ASN A 350 -13.57 -5.66 -19.31
N ALA A 351 -12.74 -4.89 -20.00
CA ALA A 351 -12.83 -4.67 -21.44
C ALA A 351 -12.41 -5.89 -22.28
N LEU A 352 -11.92 -6.96 -21.67
CA LEU A 352 -11.59 -8.23 -22.34
C LEU A 352 -12.80 -9.19 -22.41
N GLY A 353 -14.00 -8.74 -22.01
CA GLY A 353 -15.20 -9.57 -21.98
C GLY A 353 -15.23 -10.59 -20.84
N SER A 354 -14.33 -10.47 -19.88
CA SER A 354 -14.22 -11.31 -18.69
C SER A 354 -14.36 -10.48 -17.40
N SER A 355 -13.85 -10.95 -16.28
CA SER A 355 -13.78 -10.18 -15.04
C SER A 355 -12.37 -10.15 -14.48
N THR A 356 -12.04 -9.06 -13.79
CA THR A 356 -10.79 -8.89 -13.05
C THR A 356 -11.06 -9.05 -11.56
N PRO A 357 -10.45 -10.03 -10.89
CA PRO A 357 -10.53 -10.13 -9.43
C PRO A 357 -9.80 -8.97 -8.77
N GLN A 358 -10.39 -8.43 -7.71
CA GLN A 358 -9.88 -7.27 -6.98
C GLN A 358 -9.97 -7.49 -5.48
N VAL A 359 -9.07 -6.85 -4.73
CA VAL A 359 -9.22 -6.70 -3.29
C VAL A 359 -9.95 -5.40 -2.98
N ALA A 360 -11.07 -5.46 -2.25
CA ALA A 360 -11.88 -4.31 -1.93
C ALA A 360 -11.13 -3.29 -1.05
N SER A 361 -11.52 -2.02 -1.13
CA SER A 361 -11.05 -1.00 -0.20
C SER A 361 -11.44 -1.37 1.24
N PRO A 362 -10.56 -1.18 2.23
CA PRO A 362 -10.90 -1.40 3.64
C PRO A 362 -11.81 -0.31 4.22
N LEU A 363 -11.97 0.82 3.52
CA LEU A 363 -12.77 1.95 3.98
C LEU A 363 -14.27 1.66 3.89
N ARG A 364 -15.02 2.02 4.93
CA ARG A 364 -16.48 1.91 5.01
C ARG A 364 -17.04 3.25 5.50
N LEU A 365 -17.44 4.10 4.57
CA LEU A 365 -18.08 5.39 4.86
C LEU A 365 -19.59 5.21 4.86
N SER A 366 -20.25 5.65 5.93
CA SER A 366 -21.69 5.42 6.12
C SER A 366 -22.58 6.23 5.18
N VAL A 367 -22.12 7.40 4.74
CA VAL A 367 -22.91 8.33 3.90
C VAL A 367 -22.43 8.32 2.44
N THR A 368 -21.13 8.24 2.22
CA THR A 368 -20.50 8.26 0.90
C THR A 368 -19.63 7.01 0.71
N PRO A 369 -20.23 5.81 0.63
CA PRO A 369 -19.48 4.57 0.51
C PRO A 369 -18.55 4.59 -0.70
N VAL A 370 -17.44 3.86 -0.60
CA VAL A 370 -16.54 3.63 -1.75
C VAL A 370 -17.29 2.93 -2.88
N ALA A 371 -16.93 3.24 -4.12
CA ALA A 371 -17.56 2.68 -5.30
C ALA A 371 -16.53 2.03 -6.23
N TYR A 372 -16.86 0.86 -6.73
CA TYR A 372 -16.06 0.10 -7.71
C TYR A 372 -16.75 0.22 -9.07
N ARG A 373 -16.40 1.29 -9.82
CA ARG A 373 -17.10 1.70 -11.04
C ARG A 373 -16.57 0.98 -12.27
N SER A 374 -15.27 0.67 -12.30
CA SER A 374 -14.61 0.02 -13.43
C SER A 374 -13.42 -0.83 -12.96
N ALA A 375 -13.17 -1.91 -13.67
CA ALA A 375 -11.91 -2.62 -13.62
C ALA A 375 -10.75 -1.71 -14.09
N PRO A 376 -9.49 -2.07 -13.81
CA PRO A 376 -8.35 -1.38 -14.39
C PRO A 376 -8.45 -1.33 -15.92
N PRO A 377 -8.14 -0.16 -16.54
CA PRO A 377 -8.33 0.03 -17.97
C PRO A 377 -7.26 -0.67 -18.81
N LEU A 378 -7.59 -1.02 -20.03
CA LEU A 378 -6.59 -1.32 -21.06
C LEU A 378 -5.80 -0.06 -21.42
N LEU A 379 -4.59 -0.24 -21.96
CA LEU A 379 -3.75 0.88 -22.38
C LEU A 379 -4.46 1.75 -23.41
N GLY A 380 -4.58 3.04 -23.14
CA GLY A 380 -5.21 4.02 -24.01
C GLY A 380 -6.73 3.85 -24.20
N GLN A 381 -7.38 3.00 -23.41
CA GLN A 381 -8.81 2.69 -23.56
C GLN A 381 -9.71 3.92 -23.65
N HIS A 382 -9.33 5.02 -23.03
CA HIS A 382 -10.17 6.22 -22.91
C HIS A 382 -9.57 7.45 -23.63
N THR A 383 -8.48 7.28 -24.38
CA THR A 383 -7.74 8.39 -25.01
C THR A 383 -8.67 9.32 -25.79
N ASP A 384 -9.40 8.79 -26.78
CA ASP A 384 -10.22 9.61 -27.67
C ASP A 384 -11.36 10.30 -26.93
N SER A 385 -12.08 9.54 -26.10
CA SER A 385 -13.21 10.07 -25.33
C SER A 385 -12.79 11.15 -24.30
N LEU A 386 -11.61 11.03 -23.69
CA LEU A 386 -11.08 12.02 -22.79
C LEU A 386 -10.67 13.31 -23.51
N LEU A 387 -9.97 13.19 -24.64
CA LEU A 387 -9.54 14.34 -25.44
C LEU A 387 -10.73 15.11 -26.03
N GLN A 388 -11.74 14.38 -26.54
CA GLN A 388 -12.99 14.99 -27.02
C GLN A 388 -13.72 15.71 -25.90
N ARG A 389 -13.95 15.05 -24.78
CA ARG A 389 -14.75 15.55 -23.66
C ARG A 389 -14.07 16.70 -22.91
N LEU A 390 -12.77 16.62 -22.66
CA LEU A 390 -12.06 17.57 -21.82
C LEU A 390 -11.44 18.72 -22.63
N LEU A 391 -10.94 18.41 -23.83
CA LEU A 391 -10.24 19.41 -24.66
C LEU A 391 -11.01 19.83 -25.91
N GLY A 392 -12.21 19.25 -26.15
CA GLY A 392 -13.05 19.60 -27.29
C GLY A 392 -12.44 19.20 -28.64
N MET A 393 -11.50 18.26 -28.66
CA MET A 393 -10.79 17.85 -29.87
C MET A 393 -11.69 17.06 -30.81
N SER A 394 -11.59 17.33 -32.12
CA SER A 394 -12.25 16.55 -33.16
C SER A 394 -11.53 15.22 -33.41
N GLU A 395 -12.22 14.25 -34.00
CA GLU A 395 -11.61 12.97 -34.42
C GLU A 395 -10.41 13.16 -35.36
N ALA A 396 -10.47 14.16 -36.24
CA ALA A 396 -9.40 14.48 -37.19
C ALA A 396 -8.12 14.95 -36.41
N GLN A 397 -8.26 15.84 -35.44
CA GLN A 397 -7.14 16.30 -34.59
C GLN A 397 -6.53 15.15 -33.78
N ILE A 398 -7.36 14.25 -33.23
CA ILE A 398 -6.88 13.07 -32.51
C ILE A 398 -6.13 12.11 -33.43
N ALA A 399 -6.61 11.91 -34.66
CA ALA A 399 -5.93 11.09 -35.65
C ALA A 399 -4.55 11.67 -36.05
N GLU A 400 -4.46 12.97 -36.28
CA GLU A 400 -3.19 13.67 -36.56
C GLU A 400 -2.17 13.49 -35.40
N LEU A 401 -2.61 13.60 -34.15
CA LEU A 401 -1.74 13.37 -32.98
C LEU A 401 -1.25 11.92 -32.89
N ARG A 402 -2.10 10.98 -33.28
CA ARG A 402 -1.74 9.55 -33.30
C ARG A 402 -0.74 9.26 -34.42
N GLU A 403 -0.93 9.83 -35.62
CA GLU A 403 0.04 9.74 -36.71
C GLU A 403 1.39 10.37 -36.35
N ALA A 404 1.38 11.46 -35.60
CA ALA A 404 2.58 12.09 -35.09
C ALA A 404 3.26 11.32 -33.93
N GLY A 405 2.67 10.24 -33.45
CA GLY A 405 3.19 9.44 -32.34
C GLY A 405 3.10 10.13 -30.97
N VAL A 406 2.20 11.10 -30.81
CA VAL A 406 1.93 11.78 -29.54
C VAL A 406 0.95 10.97 -28.67
N LEU A 407 0.03 10.20 -29.31
CA LEU A 407 -1.01 9.38 -28.66
C LEU A 407 -0.76 7.89 -28.80
#